data_77f05290162ad7abd7dd6d5eadfbd647
#
_entry.id   77f05290162ad7abd7dd6d5eadfbd647
#
_cell.length_a   1.000
_cell.length_b   1.000
_cell.length_c   1.000
_cell.angle_alpha   90.00
_cell.angle_beta   90.00
_cell.angle_gamma   90.00
#
_symmetry.space_group_name_H-M   'P 1'
#
loop_
_entity.id
_entity.type
_entity.pdbx_description
1 polymer ?
#
loop_
_entity_poly.entity_id
_entity_poly.type
_entity_poly.pdbx_seq_one_letter_code
_entity_poly.pdbx_strand_id
1 'polypeptide(L)'
;MTSLSFENISVRYGDSVAVSSFSDTVRPGEWLCLIGPNGAGKSSLLRTVAGLVRHEGRILIDGSPINLRSARRRAALIAHVPQSPSLPDDMSVFEYVLLGRNPYVGYFGQESKHDRSMVHEVLDRLCLEEFAQRRLGTLSGGERQRIVIARALAQEAPIMLLDEPTSALDIGHQQQALELVDTLRREHGFTVVSAMHDLTLAGLYSDRLALLHHGHCVASGAAADVLRAETLSEFYGVAVSVHREPDGTVVVIPRRTAPLA
;
A
#
# COMPACT_ATOMS: atom_id res chain seq x y z
N MET A 1 -14.19 4.59 11.43
CA MET A 1 -13.47 3.51 10.71
C MET A 1 -14.19 3.25 9.40
N THR A 2 -13.48 3.06 8.28
CA THR A 2 -14.04 3.11 6.91
C THR A 2 -13.79 1.77 6.20
N SER A 3 -14.85 1.20 5.60
CA SER A 3 -14.78 -0.02 4.78
C SER A 3 -14.50 0.30 3.32
N LEU A 4 -13.85 -0.64 2.61
CA LEU A 4 -13.61 -0.57 1.17
C LEU A 4 -14.11 -1.86 0.52
N SER A 5 -15.02 -1.76 -0.44
CA SER A 5 -15.56 -2.92 -1.16
C SER A 5 -15.28 -2.84 -2.65
N PHE A 6 -14.92 -3.98 -3.22
CA PHE A 6 -14.72 -4.20 -4.64
C PHE A 6 -15.84 -5.11 -5.16
N GLU A 7 -16.52 -4.70 -6.20
CA GLU A 7 -17.59 -5.47 -6.81
C GLU A 7 -17.32 -5.65 -8.31
N ASN A 8 -16.89 -6.86 -8.68
CA ASN A 8 -16.61 -7.28 -10.06
C ASN A 8 -15.64 -6.32 -10.79
N ILE A 9 -14.54 -5.93 -10.13
CA ILE A 9 -13.57 -5.01 -10.72
C ILE A 9 -12.80 -5.70 -11.83
N SER A 10 -12.87 -5.10 -13.04
CA SER A 10 -12.04 -5.50 -14.19
C SER A 10 -11.25 -4.31 -14.72
N VAL A 11 -9.98 -4.54 -15.04
CA VAL A 11 -9.04 -3.52 -15.53
C VAL A 11 -8.41 -3.99 -16.81
N ARG A 12 -8.44 -3.13 -17.84
CA ARG A 12 -7.85 -3.40 -19.16
C ARG A 12 -6.88 -2.29 -19.57
N TYR A 13 -5.80 -2.68 -20.24
CA TYR A 13 -4.87 -1.80 -20.92
C TYR A 13 -4.81 -2.23 -22.40
N GLY A 14 -5.54 -1.52 -23.26
CA GLY A 14 -5.79 -1.98 -24.63
C GLY A 14 -6.47 -3.36 -24.62
N ASP A 15 -5.87 -4.34 -25.29
CA ASP A 15 -6.40 -5.71 -25.36
C ASP A 15 -6.01 -6.58 -24.17
N SER A 16 -5.07 -6.12 -23.33
CA SER A 16 -4.60 -6.89 -22.17
C SER A 16 -5.51 -6.70 -20.96
N VAL A 17 -5.92 -7.82 -20.35
CA VAL A 17 -6.69 -7.84 -19.09
C VAL A 17 -5.73 -7.93 -17.92
N ALA A 18 -5.64 -6.86 -17.13
CA ALA A 18 -4.78 -6.80 -15.96
C ALA A 18 -5.45 -7.33 -14.68
N VAL A 19 -6.77 -7.12 -14.57
CA VAL A 19 -7.61 -7.64 -13.46
C VAL A 19 -8.95 -8.09 -14.06
N SER A 20 -9.44 -9.22 -13.61
CA SER A 20 -10.69 -9.83 -14.09
C SER A 20 -11.62 -10.15 -12.91
N SER A 21 -12.74 -9.44 -12.85
CA SER A 21 -13.86 -9.69 -11.92
C SER A 21 -13.45 -9.82 -10.44
N PHE A 22 -12.48 -9.01 -9.98
CA PHE A 22 -12.08 -9.01 -8.58
C PHE A 22 -13.20 -8.49 -7.70
N SER A 23 -13.58 -9.28 -6.68
CA SER A 23 -14.56 -8.89 -5.66
C SER A 23 -14.03 -9.24 -4.29
N ASP A 24 -14.02 -8.27 -3.38
CA ASP A 24 -13.58 -8.44 -1.99
C ASP A 24 -14.11 -7.28 -1.14
N THR A 25 -14.11 -7.44 0.16
CA THR A 25 -14.43 -6.38 1.11
C THR A 25 -13.38 -6.30 2.19
N VAL A 26 -12.75 -5.14 2.33
CA VAL A 26 -11.79 -4.81 3.38
C VAL A 26 -12.57 -4.14 4.51
N ARG A 27 -12.50 -4.75 5.69
CA ARG A 27 -13.22 -4.27 6.88
C ARG A 27 -12.59 -2.98 7.41
N PRO A 28 -13.34 -2.19 8.17
CA PRO A 28 -12.79 -1.00 8.82
C PRO A 28 -11.59 -1.35 9.71
N GLY A 29 -10.46 -0.67 9.48
CA GLY A 29 -9.21 -0.93 10.20
C GLY A 29 -8.45 -2.20 9.80
N GLU A 30 -8.94 -2.98 8.84
CA GLU A 30 -8.24 -4.16 8.32
C GLU A 30 -7.08 -3.77 7.42
N TRP A 31 -6.01 -4.57 7.43
CA TRP A 31 -4.93 -4.53 6.46
C TRP A 31 -5.04 -5.73 5.51
N LEU A 32 -5.50 -5.48 4.28
CA LEU A 32 -5.47 -6.45 3.19
C LEU A 32 -4.17 -6.30 2.39
N CYS A 33 -3.40 -7.38 2.22
CA CYS A 33 -2.25 -7.38 1.35
C CYS A 33 -2.49 -8.19 0.07
N LEU A 34 -2.28 -7.57 -1.08
CA LEU A 34 -2.30 -8.20 -2.38
C LEU A 34 -0.91 -8.82 -2.65
N ILE A 35 -0.86 -10.11 -2.87
CA ILE A 35 0.35 -10.85 -3.23
C ILE A 35 0.17 -11.51 -4.60
N GLY A 36 1.24 -11.97 -5.20
CA GLY A 36 1.22 -12.63 -6.52
C GLY A 36 2.44 -12.25 -7.37
N PRO A 37 2.70 -13.00 -8.44
CA PRO A 37 3.81 -12.74 -9.36
C PRO A 37 3.77 -11.34 -9.98
N ASN A 38 4.88 -10.96 -10.64
CA ASN A 38 4.92 -9.72 -11.43
C ASN A 38 3.88 -9.80 -12.56
N GLY A 39 3.15 -8.69 -12.79
CA GLY A 39 2.09 -8.67 -13.78
C GLY A 39 0.76 -9.29 -13.33
N ALA A 40 0.62 -9.77 -12.08
CA ALA A 40 -0.62 -10.39 -11.59
C ALA A 40 -1.81 -9.41 -11.44
N GLY A 41 -1.58 -8.08 -11.56
CA GLY A 41 -2.64 -7.08 -11.48
C GLY A 41 -2.70 -6.27 -10.18
N LYS A 42 -1.80 -6.53 -9.19
CA LYS A 42 -1.79 -5.89 -7.87
C LYS A 42 -1.81 -4.36 -7.94
N SER A 43 -0.80 -3.75 -8.58
CA SER A 43 -0.70 -2.29 -8.73
C SER A 43 -1.84 -1.71 -9.56
N SER A 44 -2.36 -2.46 -10.55
CA SER A 44 -3.52 -2.04 -11.32
C SER A 44 -4.77 -1.91 -10.45
N LEU A 45 -4.99 -2.88 -9.55
CA LEU A 45 -6.09 -2.84 -8.59
C LEU A 45 -5.96 -1.65 -7.62
N LEU A 46 -4.76 -1.41 -7.05
CA LEU A 46 -4.53 -0.25 -6.18
C LEU A 46 -4.77 1.07 -6.92
N ARG A 47 -4.31 1.19 -8.16
CA ARG A 47 -4.50 2.39 -8.99
C ARG A 47 -5.97 2.66 -9.33
N THR A 48 -6.83 1.64 -9.41
CA THR A 48 -8.28 1.85 -9.59
C THR A 48 -8.90 2.51 -8.36
N VAL A 49 -8.52 2.07 -7.16
CA VAL A 49 -8.98 2.66 -5.89
C VAL A 49 -8.51 4.12 -5.79
N ALA A 50 -7.26 4.40 -6.17
CA ALA A 50 -6.72 5.75 -6.22
C ALA A 50 -7.41 6.63 -7.28
N GLY A 51 -8.21 6.05 -8.18
CA GLY A 51 -8.88 6.74 -9.28
C GLY A 51 -7.95 7.13 -10.43
N LEU A 52 -6.81 6.46 -10.56
CA LEU A 52 -5.78 6.70 -11.57
C LEU A 52 -5.97 5.86 -12.83
N VAL A 53 -6.77 4.79 -12.76
CA VAL A 53 -7.03 3.86 -13.86
C VAL A 53 -8.53 3.63 -14.00
N ARG A 54 -9.01 3.55 -15.24
CA ARG A 54 -10.39 3.19 -15.54
C ARG A 54 -10.63 1.72 -15.27
N HIS A 55 -11.81 1.39 -14.76
CA HIS A 55 -12.22 0.03 -14.44
C HIS A 55 -13.69 -0.18 -14.75
N GLU A 56 -14.08 -1.42 -14.94
CA GLU A 56 -15.46 -1.89 -14.88
C GLU A 56 -15.78 -2.36 -13.46
N GLY A 57 -17.03 -2.47 -13.10
CA GLY A 57 -17.46 -2.82 -11.75
C GLY A 57 -17.61 -1.60 -10.84
N ARG A 58 -17.69 -1.83 -9.53
CA ARG A 58 -17.91 -0.76 -8.54
C ARG A 58 -16.92 -0.85 -7.39
N ILE A 59 -16.37 0.28 -7.01
CA ILE A 59 -15.59 0.45 -5.78
C ILE A 59 -16.42 1.30 -4.83
N LEU A 60 -16.69 0.78 -3.64
CA LEU A 60 -17.51 1.43 -2.63
C LEU A 60 -16.67 1.75 -1.39
N ILE A 61 -16.88 2.95 -0.86
CA ILE A 61 -16.37 3.37 0.45
C ILE A 61 -17.59 3.60 1.35
N ASP A 62 -17.70 2.81 2.41
CA ASP A 62 -18.88 2.79 3.31
C ASP A 62 -20.19 2.68 2.52
N GLY A 63 -20.24 1.73 1.56
CA GLY A 63 -21.37 1.48 0.69
C GLY A 63 -21.65 2.54 -0.39
N SER A 64 -20.87 3.62 -0.46
CA SER A 64 -21.04 4.71 -1.43
C SER A 64 -20.01 4.62 -2.56
N PRO A 65 -20.42 4.65 -3.84
CA PRO A 65 -19.53 4.57 -4.99
C PRO A 65 -18.49 5.71 -5.01
N ILE A 66 -17.21 5.33 -5.21
CA ILE A 66 -16.09 6.29 -5.21
C ILE A 66 -16.09 7.20 -6.42
N ASN A 67 -16.55 6.71 -7.59
CA ASN A 67 -16.58 7.45 -8.85
C ASN A 67 -17.55 8.64 -8.86
N LEU A 68 -18.53 8.66 -7.95
CA LEU A 68 -19.46 9.78 -7.77
C LEU A 68 -18.85 10.94 -6.94
N ARG A 69 -17.64 10.76 -6.39
CA ARG A 69 -16.98 11.77 -5.57
C ARG A 69 -16.03 12.63 -6.41
N SER A 70 -15.95 13.92 -6.07
CA SER A 70 -14.95 14.81 -6.68
C SER A 70 -13.52 14.33 -6.37
N ALA A 71 -12.54 14.69 -7.21
CA ALA A 71 -11.13 14.33 -7.00
C ALA A 71 -10.64 14.74 -5.60
N ARG A 72 -11.00 15.95 -5.13
CA ARG A 72 -10.68 16.44 -3.80
C ARG A 72 -11.29 15.59 -2.68
N ARG A 73 -12.56 15.17 -2.81
CA ARG A 73 -13.21 14.28 -1.84
C ARG A 73 -12.59 12.89 -1.84
N ARG A 74 -12.19 12.37 -2.99
CA ARG A 74 -11.44 11.11 -3.06
C ARG A 74 -10.09 11.23 -2.36
N ALA A 75 -9.35 12.31 -2.64
CA ALA A 75 -8.07 12.57 -1.99
C ALA A 75 -8.19 12.76 -0.46
N ALA A 76 -9.32 13.23 0.08
CA ALA A 76 -9.55 13.26 1.51
C ALA A 76 -9.87 11.88 2.12
N LEU A 77 -10.20 10.88 1.29
CA LEU A 77 -10.56 9.53 1.73
C LEU A 77 -9.47 8.50 1.48
N ILE A 78 -8.56 8.75 0.53
CA ILE A 78 -7.57 7.78 0.09
C ILE A 78 -6.21 8.45 0.01
N ALA A 79 -5.26 7.97 0.81
CA ALA A 79 -3.84 8.23 0.65
C ALA A 79 -3.20 7.13 -0.19
N HIS A 80 -2.28 7.50 -1.09
CA HIS A 80 -1.60 6.54 -1.96
C HIS A 80 -0.09 6.73 -1.94
N VAL A 81 0.62 5.66 -1.61
CA VAL A 81 2.08 5.51 -1.72
C VAL A 81 2.35 4.68 -2.98
N PRO A 82 2.80 5.28 -4.08
CA PRO A 82 3.10 4.55 -5.31
C PRO A 82 4.47 3.86 -5.21
N GLN A 83 4.67 2.81 -6.01
CA GLN A 83 5.92 2.04 -6.11
C GLN A 83 7.12 2.93 -6.51
N SER A 84 6.92 3.82 -7.47
CA SER A 84 7.95 4.72 -8.01
C SER A 84 7.44 6.16 -7.96
N PRO A 85 7.57 6.84 -6.81
CA PRO A 85 7.13 8.22 -6.67
C PRO A 85 8.06 9.17 -7.45
N SER A 86 7.48 10.11 -8.19
CA SER A 86 8.23 11.26 -8.72
C SER A 86 8.35 12.31 -7.62
N LEU A 87 9.58 12.63 -7.24
CA LEU A 87 9.89 13.63 -6.23
C LEU A 87 10.53 14.85 -6.87
N PRO A 88 10.03 16.06 -6.61
CA PRO A 88 10.66 17.30 -7.07
C PRO A 88 11.97 17.53 -6.32
N ASP A 89 13.11 17.50 -7.01
CA ASP A 89 14.43 17.57 -6.37
C ASP A 89 14.67 18.87 -5.58
N ASP A 90 14.07 19.98 -6.01
CA ASP A 90 14.24 21.32 -5.40
C ASP A 90 13.33 21.59 -4.20
N MET A 91 12.33 20.76 -3.97
CA MET A 91 11.39 20.91 -2.86
C MET A 91 12.01 20.43 -1.56
N SER A 92 11.72 21.09 -0.44
CA SER A 92 12.10 20.60 0.88
C SER A 92 11.24 19.42 1.31
N VAL A 93 11.75 18.61 2.23
CA VAL A 93 11.00 17.50 2.85
C VAL A 93 9.70 17.99 3.47
N PHE A 94 9.77 19.08 4.24
CA PHE A 94 8.60 19.68 4.89
C PHE A 94 7.53 20.08 3.87
N GLU A 95 7.92 20.82 2.83
CA GLU A 95 6.98 21.22 1.77
C GLU A 95 6.33 20.03 1.07
N TYR A 96 7.11 18.99 0.77
CA TYR A 96 6.59 17.79 0.12
C TYR A 96 5.60 17.03 1.01
N VAL A 97 5.88 16.86 2.30
CA VAL A 97 4.97 16.20 3.23
C VAL A 97 3.71 17.06 3.42
N LEU A 98 3.84 18.39 3.42
CA LEU A 98 2.73 19.33 3.51
C LEU A 98 1.75 19.20 2.32
N LEU A 99 2.20 18.74 1.15
CA LEU A 99 1.30 18.41 0.02
C LEU A 99 0.25 17.36 0.39
N GLY A 100 0.52 16.51 1.39
CA GLY A 100 -0.48 15.59 1.95
C GLY A 100 -1.73 16.30 2.49
N ARG A 101 -1.60 17.57 2.90
CA ARG A 101 -2.70 18.38 3.42
C ARG A 101 -3.57 19.06 2.35
N ASN A 102 -3.17 18.98 1.07
CA ASN A 102 -3.89 19.60 -0.05
C ASN A 102 -5.42 19.31 -0.08
N PRO A 103 -5.93 18.10 0.29
CA PRO A 103 -7.37 17.86 0.32
C PRO A 103 -8.12 18.76 1.30
N TYR A 104 -7.46 19.31 2.30
CA TYR A 104 -8.05 20.14 3.37
C TYR A 104 -7.86 21.64 3.09
N VAL A 105 -6.86 22.02 2.30
CA VAL A 105 -6.61 23.44 1.94
C VAL A 105 -7.61 23.90 0.88
N GLY A 106 -8.26 25.05 1.07
CA GLY A 106 -9.19 25.65 0.10
C GLY A 106 -8.50 26.02 -1.22
N TYR A 107 -9.25 26.21 -2.30
CA TYR A 107 -8.69 26.53 -3.63
C TYR A 107 -7.82 27.80 -3.62
N PHE A 108 -8.17 28.80 -2.80
CA PHE A 108 -7.39 30.03 -2.56
C PHE A 108 -6.92 30.11 -1.09
N GLY A 109 -6.96 28.96 -0.38
CA GLY A 109 -6.59 28.89 1.04
C GLY A 109 -5.09 28.73 1.21
N GLN A 110 -4.64 29.08 2.41
CA GLN A 110 -3.30 28.77 2.90
C GLN A 110 -3.41 27.61 3.92
N GLU A 111 -2.30 26.89 4.09
CA GLU A 111 -2.19 25.85 5.11
C GLU A 111 -2.40 26.45 6.51
N SER A 112 -3.16 25.76 7.31
CA SER A 112 -3.43 26.14 8.69
C SER A 112 -2.24 25.82 9.62
N LYS A 113 -2.25 26.37 10.81
CA LYS A 113 -1.28 25.97 11.86
C LYS A 113 -1.39 24.48 12.19
N HIS A 114 -2.60 23.92 12.14
CA HIS A 114 -2.83 22.49 12.34
C HIS A 114 -2.16 21.66 11.24
N ASP A 115 -2.28 22.04 9.96
CA ASP A 115 -1.63 21.33 8.86
C ASP A 115 -0.11 21.27 9.03
N ARG A 116 0.49 22.38 9.42
CA ARG A 116 1.94 22.46 9.68
C ARG A 116 2.36 21.62 10.90
N SER A 117 1.58 21.66 11.98
CA SER A 117 1.82 20.85 13.19
C SER A 117 1.74 19.36 12.89
N MET A 118 0.76 18.93 12.08
CA MET A 118 0.62 17.55 11.64
C MET A 118 1.85 17.07 10.85
N VAL A 119 2.42 17.91 9.99
CA VAL A 119 3.65 17.56 9.26
C VAL A 119 4.82 17.34 10.21
N HIS A 120 5.02 18.22 11.18
CA HIS A 120 6.08 18.05 12.19
C HIS A 120 5.89 16.77 13.00
N GLU A 121 4.66 16.49 13.45
CA GLU A 121 4.34 15.26 14.19
C GLU A 121 4.69 14.00 13.37
N VAL A 122 4.30 13.96 12.10
CA VAL A 122 4.59 12.82 11.23
C VAL A 122 6.10 12.70 10.97
N LEU A 123 6.80 13.81 10.74
CA LEU A 123 8.25 13.80 10.53
C LEU A 123 8.98 13.32 11.78
N ASP A 124 8.57 13.75 12.96
CA ASP A 124 9.17 13.32 14.24
C ASP A 124 8.98 11.81 14.45
N ARG A 125 7.75 11.29 14.29
CA ARG A 125 7.44 9.85 14.41
C ARG A 125 8.24 8.97 13.45
N LEU A 126 8.61 9.49 12.28
CA LEU A 126 9.44 8.79 11.28
C LEU A 126 10.95 9.03 11.44
N CYS A 127 11.36 9.75 12.49
CA CYS A 127 12.74 10.20 12.66
C CYS A 127 13.28 10.96 11.44
N LEU A 128 12.46 11.85 10.88
CA LEU A 128 12.76 12.66 9.70
C LEU A 128 12.77 14.16 9.97
N GLU A 129 12.56 14.60 11.23
CA GLU A 129 12.47 16.03 11.56
C GLU A 129 13.77 16.79 11.24
N GLU A 130 14.93 16.16 11.43
CA GLU A 130 16.23 16.75 11.08
C GLU A 130 16.38 16.99 9.56
N PHE A 131 15.62 16.27 8.74
CA PHE A 131 15.61 16.43 7.29
C PHE A 131 14.60 17.46 6.79
N ALA A 132 13.75 18.03 7.65
CA ALA A 132 12.59 18.86 7.25
C ALA A 132 12.95 19.96 6.23
N GLN A 133 14.12 20.60 6.40
CA GLN A 133 14.58 21.67 5.53
C GLN A 133 15.51 21.19 4.40
N ARG A 134 15.86 19.90 4.33
CA ARG A 134 16.70 19.36 3.26
C ARG A 134 15.91 19.24 1.96
N ARG A 135 16.59 19.43 0.84
CA ARG A 135 16.01 19.22 -0.51
C ARG A 135 15.90 17.73 -0.81
N LEU A 136 14.80 17.32 -1.41
CA LEU A 136 14.52 15.92 -1.77
C LEU A 136 15.61 15.31 -2.67
N GLY A 137 16.18 16.13 -3.59
CA GLY A 137 17.27 15.71 -4.47
C GLY A 137 18.54 15.26 -3.75
N THR A 138 18.74 15.67 -2.49
CA THR A 138 19.95 15.33 -1.69
C THR A 138 19.82 14.06 -0.87
N LEU A 139 18.67 13.39 -0.92
CA LEU A 139 18.32 12.28 -0.05
C LEU A 139 18.61 10.92 -0.71
N SER A 140 18.96 9.94 0.12
CA SER A 140 19.07 8.54 -0.29
C SER A 140 17.71 7.95 -0.72
N GLY A 141 17.71 6.83 -1.43
CA GLY A 141 16.49 6.15 -1.84
C GLY A 141 15.60 5.75 -0.66
N GLY A 142 16.21 5.26 0.44
CA GLY A 142 15.47 4.90 1.65
C GLY A 142 14.85 6.10 2.37
N GLU A 143 15.57 7.24 2.47
CA GLU A 143 15.03 8.47 3.03
C GLU A 143 13.85 8.98 2.19
N ARG A 144 13.99 8.99 0.85
CA ARG A 144 12.91 9.37 -0.07
C ARG A 144 11.66 8.51 0.12
N GLN A 145 11.81 7.19 0.27
CA GLN A 145 10.69 6.28 0.47
C GLN A 145 9.96 6.57 1.79
N ARG A 146 10.67 6.78 2.90
CA ARG A 146 10.08 7.16 4.18
C ARG A 146 9.33 8.49 4.10
N ILE A 147 9.83 9.46 3.34
CA ILE A 147 9.17 10.76 3.13
C ILE A 147 7.88 10.62 2.31
N VAL A 148 7.83 9.70 1.35
CA VAL A 148 6.58 9.41 0.62
C VAL A 148 5.52 8.82 1.55
N ILE A 149 5.92 7.95 2.47
CA ILE A 149 5.04 7.42 3.52
C ILE A 149 4.60 8.55 4.46
N ALA A 150 5.54 9.45 4.86
CA ALA A 150 5.22 10.62 5.68
C ALA A 150 4.13 11.49 5.04
N ARG A 151 4.23 11.78 3.74
CA ARG A 151 3.21 12.53 3.01
C ARG A 151 1.85 11.85 3.03
N ALA A 152 1.81 10.53 2.88
CA ALA A 152 0.58 9.75 2.90
C ALA A 152 -0.05 9.74 4.31
N LEU A 153 0.75 9.65 5.37
CA LEU A 153 0.29 9.73 6.75
C LEU A 153 -0.21 11.14 7.11
N ALA A 154 0.50 12.19 6.67
CA ALA A 154 0.08 13.57 6.88
C ALA A 154 -1.27 13.88 6.22
N GLN A 155 -1.72 13.08 5.26
CA GLN A 155 -3.02 13.22 4.62
C GLN A 155 -4.19 12.83 5.53
N GLU A 156 -3.96 12.06 6.62
CA GLU A 156 -5.01 11.58 7.56
C GLU A 156 -6.22 10.94 6.85
N ALA A 157 -5.98 10.29 5.73
CA ALA A 157 -7.03 9.63 4.97
C ALA A 157 -7.45 8.33 5.68
N PRO A 158 -8.76 7.99 5.74
CA PRO A 158 -9.23 6.77 6.38
C PRO A 158 -8.88 5.48 5.61
N ILE A 159 -8.38 5.58 4.39
CA ILE A 159 -7.87 4.46 3.59
C ILE A 159 -6.46 4.80 3.11
N MET A 160 -5.52 3.88 3.30
CA MET A 160 -4.14 3.97 2.81
C MET A 160 -3.86 2.86 1.81
N LEU A 161 -3.33 3.24 0.66
CA LEU A 161 -2.89 2.32 -0.40
C LEU A 161 -1.38 2.32 -0.47
N LEU A 162 -0.75 1.15 -0.38
CA LEU A 162 0.70 0.98 -0.39
C LEU A 162 1.10 0.08 -1.57
N ASP A 163 1.67 0.65 -2.63
CA ASP A 163 2.15 -0.09 -3.79
C ASP A 163 3.65 -0.35 -3.64
N GLU A 164 4.03 -1.53 -3.13
CA GLU A 164 5.42 -1.95 -2.85
C GLU A 164 6.20 -0.93 -1.99
N PRO A 165 5.69 -0.55 -0.80
CA PRO A 165 6.20 0.59 -0.05
C PRO A 165 7.64 0.41 0.46
N THR A 166 8.19 -0.80 0.38
CA THR A 166 9.48 -1.16 0.97
C THR A 166 10.52 -1.65 -0.04
N SER A 167 10.21 -1.65 -1.35
CA SER A 167 11.08 -2.24 -2.39
C SER A 167 12.47 -1.60 -2.51
N ALA A 168 12.62 -0.33 -2.11
CA ALA A 168 13.87 0.42 -2.15
C ALA A 168 14.57 0.52 -0.77
N LEU A 169 14.07 -0.16 0.25
CA LEU A 169 14.56 -0.10 1.62
C LEU A 169 15.41 -1.32 1.96
N ASP A 170 16.43 -1.14 2.80
CA ASP A 170 17.09 -2.25 3.48
C ASP A 170 16.16 -2.87 4.55
N ILE A 171 16.53 -4.05 5.05
CA ILE A 171 15.69 -4.85 5.94
C ILE A 171 15.27 -4.09 7.22
N GLY A 172 16.16 -3.29 7.80
CA GLY A 172 15.86 -2.52 9.00
C GLY A 172 14.85 -1.40 8.75
N HIS A 173 15.04 -0.67 7.66
CA HIS A 173 14.12 0.40 7.27
C HIS A 173 12.77 -0.14 6.75
N GLN A 174 12.74 -1.34 6.11
CA GLN A 174 11.51 -2.02 5.75
C GLN A 174 10.64 -2.30 6.97
N GLN A 175 11.26 -2.91 7.99
CA GLN A 175 10.58 -3.23 9.24
C GLN A 175 10.06 -1.97 9.91
N GLN A 176 10.90 -0.94 10.10
CA GLN A 176 10.51 0.32 10.73
C GLN A 176 9.32 0.98 10.03
N ALA A 177 9.33 1.01 8.69
CA ALA A 177 8.26 1.62 7.92
C ALA A 177 6.92 0.88 8.07
N LEU A 178 6.94 -0.47 8.03
CA LEU A 178 5.74 -1.28 8.15
C LEU A 178 5.21 -1.28 9.59
N GLU A 179 6.08 -1.37 10.60
CA GLU A 179 5.71 -1.25 12.01
C GLU A 179 5.05 0.09 12.32
N LEU A 180 5.58 1.19 11.77
CA LEU A 180 4.97 2.50 11.96
C LEU A 180 3.59 2.57 11.33
N VAL A 181 3.42 2.09 10.07
CA VAL A 181 2.12 2.05 9.42
C VAL A 181 1.13 1.22 10.24
N ASP A 182 1.55 0.04 10.75
CA ASP A 182 0.67 -0.81 11.55
C ASP A 182 0.31 -0.18 12.91
N THR A 183 1.29 0.44 13.58
CA THR A 183 1.06 1.17 14.84
C THR A 183 0.04 2.29 14.63
N LEU A 184 0.26 3.17 13.65
CA LEU A 184 -0.64 4.26 13.35
C LEU A 184 -2.02 3.79 12.88
N ARG A 185 -2.07 2.68 12.11
CA ARG A 185 -3.32 2.03 11.71
C ARG A 185 -4.13 1.61 12.93
N ARG A 186 -3.50 0.99 13.91
CA ARG A 186 -4.17 0.55 15.16
C ARG A 186 -4.59 1.73 16.01
N GLU A 187 -3.77 2.77 16.10
CA GLU A 187 -4.09 3.98 16.88
C GLU A 187 -5.24 4.78 16.26
N HIS A 188 -5.23 4.98 14.94
CA HIS A 188 -6.18 5.86 14.24
C HIS A 188 -7.31 5.11 13.51
N GLY A 189 -7.23 3.79 13.40
CA GLY A 189 -8.28 2.96 12.81
C GLY A 189 -8.46 3.11 11.32
N PHE A 190 -7.44 3.55 10.56
CA PHE A 190 -7.53 3.59 9.10
C PHE A 190 -7.35 2.20 8.48
N THR A 191 -7.95 2.00 7.31
CA THR A 191 -7.92 0.76 6.55
C THR A 191 -6.73 0.77 5.59
N VAL A 192 -6.02 -0.35 5.44
CA VAL A 192 -4.85 -0.47 4.55
C VAL A 192 -5.10 -1.50 3.47
N VAL A 193 -4.77 -1.15 2.22
CA VAL A 193 -4.60 -2.12 1.12
C VAL A 193 -3.20 -1.97 0.56
N SER A 194 -2.41 -3.03 0.64
CA SER A 194 -1.04 -3.02 0.14
C SER A 194 -0.83 -4.03 -0.98
N ALA A 195 0.20 -3.80 -1.81
CA ALA A 195 0.79 -4.79 -2.68
C ALA A 195 2.22 -5.03 -2.21
N MET A 196 2.61 -6.28 -1.98
CA MET A 196 3.93 -6.65 -1.52
C MET A 196 4.49 -7.82 -2.31
N HIS A 197 5.84 -7.87 -2.42
CA HIS A 197 6.57 -9.00 -3.01
C HIS A 197 7.13 -9.94 -1.95
N ASP A 198 7.53 -9.40 -0.80
CA ASP A 198 8.00 -10.22 0.32
C ASP A 198 6.80 -10.88 1.01
N LEU A 199 6.70 -12.20 0.84
CA LEU A 199 5.58 -13.00 1.35
C LEU A 199 5.61 -13.12 2.87
N THR A 200 6.80 -13.12 3.47
CA THR A 200 6.97 -13.18 4.92
C THR A 200 6.49 -11.87 5.54
N LEU A 201 6.95 -10.72 5.03
CA LEU A 201 6.48 -9.41 5.50
C LEU A 201 5.00 -9.20 5.24
N ALA A 202 4.49 -9.66 4.09
CA ALA A 202 3.06 -9.62 3.80
C ALA A 202 2.24 -10.39 4.84
N GLY A 203 2.69 -11.60 5.21
CA GLY A 203 2.04 -12.43 6.24
C GLY A 203 2.19 -11.89 7.65
N LEU A 204 3.28 -11.16 7.95
CA LEU A 204 3.57 -10.61 9.27
C LEU A 204 2.72 -9.39 9.62
N TYR A 205 2.50 -8.48 8.64
CA TYR A 205 1.87 -7.19 8.90
C TYR A 205 0.40 -7.12 8.50
N SER A 206 -0.07 -7.96 7.56
CA SER A 206 -1.47 -7.90 7.13
C SER A 206 -2.37 -8.85 7.92
N ASP A 207 -3.62 -8.43 8.12
CA ASP A 207 -4.65 -9.28 8.74
C ASP A 207 -5.12 -10.35 7.74
N ARG A 208 -5.07 -10.04 6.44
CA ARG A 208 -5.52 -10.92 5.36
C ARG A 208 -4.73 -10.73 4.07
N LEU A 209 -4.52 -11.83 3.36
CA LEU A 209 -3.88 -11.86 2.05
C LEU A 209 -4.89 -12.15 0.95
N ALA A 210 -4.67 -11.58 -0.23
CA ALA A 210 -5.32 -11.97 -1.48
C ALA A 210 -4.25 -12.28 -2.53
N LEU A 211 -4.17 -13.53 -2.97
CA LEU A 211 -3.23 -13.99 -3.98
C LEU A 211 -3.83 -13.77 -5.37
N LEU A 212 -3.20 -12.91 -6.15
CA LEU A 212 -3.55 -12.68 -7.54
C LEU A 212 -2.62 -13.45 -8.48
N HIS A 213 -3.21 -14.03 -9.52
CA HIS A 213 -2.50 -14.69 -10.60
C HIS A 213 -3.23 -14.44 -11.92
N HIS A 214 -2.52 -13.90 -12.94
CA HIS A 214 -3.08 -13.52 -14.24
C HIS A 214 -4.38 -12.72 -14.15
N GLY A 215 -4.45 -11.75 -13.24
CA GLY A 215 -5.61 -10.86 -13.04
C GLY A 215 -6.74 -11.46 -12.21
N HIS A 216 -6.67 -12.71 -11.80
CA HIS A 216 -7.68 -13.38 -10.98
C HIS A 216 -7.22 -13.51 -9.52
N CYS A 217 -8.15 -13.37 -8.57
CA CYS A 217 -7.90 -13.74 -7.18
C CYS A 217 -8.07 -15.25 -7.05
N VAL A 218 -6.98 -15.98 -6.76
CA VAL A 218 -6.97 -17.44 -6.69
C VAL A 218 -7.04 -17.97 -5.27
N ALA A 219 -6.68 -17.16 -4.28
CA ALA A 219 -6.84 -17.47 -2.86
C ALA A 219 -6.99 -16.16 -2.05
N SER A 220 -7.80 -16.18 -0.99
CA SER A 220 -7.91 -15.06 -0.03
C SER A 220 -8.19 -15.62 1.35
N GLY A 221 -7.53 -15.06 2.38
CA GLY A 221 -7.69 -15.52 3.76
C GLY A 221 -6.53 -15.07 4.67
N ALA A 222 -6.42 -15.67 5.84
CA ALA A 222 -5.30 -15.47 6.74
C ALA A 222 -3.98 -15.95 6.10
N ALA A 223 -2.85 -15.40 6.55
CA ALA A 223 -1.54 -15.77 6.02
C ALA A 223 -1.31 -17.29 6.03
N ALA A 224 -1.71 -17.96 7.09
CA ALA A 224 -1.57 -19.41 7.24
C ALA A 224 -2.38 -20.24 6.23
N ASP A 225 -3.46 -19.67 5.67
CA ASP A 225 -4.32 -20.33 4.69
C ASP A 225 -3.88 -20.10 3.26
N VAL A 226 -3.29 -18.94 3.00
CA VAL A 226 -2.87 -18.53 1.65
C VAL A 226 -1.40 -18.91 1.37
N LEU A 227 -0.51 -18.72 2.35
CA LEU A 227 0.93 -19.02 2.22
C LEU A 227 1.18 -20.51 2.48
N ARG A 228 0.73 -21.38 1.58
CA ARG A 228 1.00 -22.82 1.59
C ARG A 228 2.04 -23.16 0.51
N ALA A 229 2.89 -24.12 0.80
CA ALA A 229 3.96 -24.49 -0.15
C ALA A 229 3.39 -24.93 -1.51
N GLU A 230 2.29 -25.68 -1.50
CA GLU A 230 1.60 -26.16 -2.70
C GLU A 230 1.06 -24.96 -3.51
N THR A 231 0.32 -24.06 -2.88
CA THR A 231 -0.27 -22.86 -3.49
C THR A 231 0.82 -21.97 -4.07
N LEU A 232 1.87 -21.69 -3.29
CA LEU A 232 2.97 -20.85 -3.75
C LEU A 232 3.77 -21.49 -4.90
N SER A 233 4.00 -22.81 -4.85
CA SER A 233 4.69 -23.52 -5.94
C SER A 233 3.88 -23.51 -7.22
N GLU A 234 2.56 -23.67 -7.13
CA GLU A 234 1.64 -23.63 -8.28
C GLU A 234 1.62 -22.25 -8.94
N PHE A 235 1.41 -21.18 -8.17
CA PHE A 235 1.16 -19.86 -8.75
C PHE A 235 2.42 -19.01 -8.96
N TYR A 236 3.52 -19.27 -8.24
CA TYR A 236 4.80 -18.60 -8.47
C TYR A 236 5.78 -19.40 -9.32
N GLY A 237 5.49 -20.71 -9.56
CA GLY A 237 6.35 -21.56 -10.39
C GLY A 237 7.71 -21.88 -9.75
N VAL A 238 7.82 -21.81 -8.41
CA VAL A 238 9.07 -21.99 -7.68
C VAL A 238 8.87 -22.95 -6.50
N ALA A 239 9.91 -23.73 -6.18
CA ALA A 239 9.91 -24.55 -4.99
C ALA A 239 10.13 -23.67 -3.75
N VAL A 240 9.23 -23.76 -2.77
CA VAL A 240 9.34 -23.06 -1.49
C VAL A 240 9.12 -24.02 -0.32
N SER A 241 9.67 -23.67 0.84
CA SER A 241 9.24 -24.22 2.12
C SER A 241 8.54 -23.14 2.93
N VAL A 242 7.48 -23.52 3.62
CA VAL A 242 6.71 -22.65 4.48
C VAL A 242 6.86 -23.16 5.90
N HIS A 243 7.33 -22.33 6.80
CA HIS A 243 7.49 -22.64 8.21
C HIS A 243 6.52 -21.77 9.03
N ARG A 244 6.03 -22.32 10.12
CA ARG A 244 5.24 -21.56 11.10
C ARG A 244 6.04 -21.46 12.37
N GLU A 245 6.28 -20.23 12.80
CA GLU A 245 6.91 -19.94 14.08
C GLU A 245 5.93 -20.15 15.24
N PRO A 246 6.42 -20.30 16.49
CA PRO A 246 5.56 -20.50 17.66
C PRO A 246 4.54 -19.38 17.92
N ASP A 247 4.83 -18.17 17.48
CA ASP A 247 3.94 -16.99 17.58
C ASP A 247 2.88 -16.94 16.47
N GLY A 248 2.89 -17.91 15.54
CA GLY A 248 1.97 -17.98 14.39
C GLY A 248 2.50 -17.32 13.13
N THR A 249 3.65 -16.66 13.18
CA THR A 249 4.27 -16.04 12.00
C THR A 249 4.56 -17.09 10.92
N VAL A 250 4.21 -16.77 9.68
CA VAL A 250 4.46 -17.62 8.52
C VAL A 250 5.70 -17.13 7.78
N VAL A 251 6.72 -17.97 7.69
CA VAL A 251 7.99 -17.68 7.00
C VAL A 251 8.07 -18.48 5.70
N VAL A 252 8.28 -17.78 4.58
CA VAL A 252 8.41 -18.39 3.25
C VAL A 252 9.87 -18.37 2.83
N ILE A 253 10.44 -19.55 2.60
CA ILE A 253 11.85 -19.71 2.22
C ILE A 253 11.93 -20.35 0.83
N PRO A 254 12.54 -19.66 -0.16
CA PRO A 254 12.82 -20.28 -1.46
C PRO A 254 13.72 -21.50 -1.31
N ARG A 255 13.40 -22.59 -2.00
CA ARG A 255 14.25 -23.78 -2.08
C ARG A 255 15.07 -23.77 -3.37
N ARG A 256 16.33 -24.13 -3.27
CA ARG A 256 17.15 -24.33 -4.44
C ARG A 256 16.69 -25.61 -5.15
N THR A 257 16.22 -25.50 -6.38
CA THR A 257 16.01 -26.66 -7.26
C THR A 257 17.39 -27.16 -7.69
N ALA A 258 17.57 -28.49 -7.75
CA ALA A 258 18.79 -29.05 -8.32
C ALA A 258 19.00 -28.49 -9.74
N PRO A 259 20.26 -28.28 -10.20
CA PRO A 259 20.51 -27.88 -11.57
C PRO A 259 19.82 -28.86 -12.50
N LEU A 260 19.14 -28.37 -13.53
CA LEU A 260 18.69 -29.17 -14.64
C LEU A 260 19.96 -29.83 -15.23
N ALA A 261 20.01 -31.15 -15.13
CA ALA A 261 21.12 -31.97 -15.68
C ALA A 261 21.15 -31.91 -17.20
#